data_5141f3f5f94e3fbe73d6e26efc147e64
#
_entry.id   5141f3f5f94e3fbe73d6e26efc147e64
#
_cell.length_a   1.000
_cell.length_b   1.000
_cell.length_c   1.000
_cell.angle_alpha   90.00
_cell.angle_beta   90.00
_cell.angle_gamma   90.00
#
_symmetry.space_group_name_H-M   'P 1'
#
loop_
_entity.id
_entity.type
_entity.pdbx_description
1 polymer ?
#
loop_
_entity_poly.entity_id
_entity_poly.type
_entity_poly.pdbx_seq_one_letter_code
_entity_poly.pdbx_strand_id
1 'polypeptide(L)'
;LMLHKPAGYTCSTKDRGRLVYDLLPPRWALRSPALSTVGRLDRETSGLLLMTDDGQLLHRIISPKSNLAKTYEATLAHPLRGDEAALFASGSLMLESETTPLRPAALEIIDPLHARLSITEGRYHQVRRMFAAVGNHVEALHRPQVGGLGLGDLAAGQWRLLDVDDIARLFAA
;
A
#
# COMPACT_ATOMS: atom_id res chain seq x y z
N LEU A 1 7.68 7.08 -11.29
CA LEU A 1 6.91 6.08 -12.02
C LEU A 1 5.87 5.46 -11.10
N MET A 2 4.68 5.26 -11.62
CA MET A 2 3.59 4.57 -10.92
C MET A 2 3.26 3.30 -11.68
N LEU A 3 3.28 2.18 -10.97
CA LEU A 3 2.95 0.86 -11.49
C LEU A 3 1.65 0.37 -10.83
N HIS A 4 0.74 -0.18 -11.62
CA HIS A 4 -0.38 -0.94 -11.08
C HIS A 4 0.07 -2.39 -10.91
N LYS A 5 0.58 -2.70 -9.72
CA LYS A 5 1.12 -4.03 -9.43
C LYS A 5 -0.01 -5.07 -9.35
N PRO A 6 0.03 -6.14 -10.15
CA PRO A 6 -0.87 -7.27 -9.95
C PRO A 6 -0.47 -8.08 -8.72
N ALA A 7 -1.38 -8.86 -8.18
CA ALA A 7 -1.03 -9.89 -7.20
C ALA A 7 -0.10 -10.93 -7.83
N GLY A 8 0.76 -11.53 -7.02
CA GLY A 8 1.70 -12.55 -7.47
C GLY A 8 3.08 -12.05 -7.84
N TYR A 9 3.33 -10.74 -7.79
CA TYR A 9 4.63 -10.12 -8.06
C TYR A 9 5.25 -9.59 -6.77
N THR A 10 6.56 -9.79 -6.63
CA THR A 10 7.31 -9.38 -5.45
C THR A 10 8.06 -8.07 -5.69
N CYS A 11 8.09 -7.19 -4.69
CA CYS A 11 8.79 -5.90 -4.74
C CYS A 11 10.29 -6.00 -4.42
N SER A 12 10.90 -7.16 -4.63
CA SER A 12 12.32 -7.39 -4.41
C SER A 12 13.06 -7.44 -5.73
N THR A 13 14.38 -7.23 -5.70
CA THR A 13 15.26 -7.40 -6.85
C THR A 13 15.92 -8.78 -6.88
N LYS A 14 15.79 -9.56 -5.80
CA LYS A 14 16.60 -10.79 -5.60
C LYS A 14 15.79 -12.05 -5.32
N ASP A 15 14.49 -11.95 -5.13
CA ASP A 15 13.66 -13.11 -4.82
C ASP A 15 13.43 -13.96 -6.06
N ARG A 16 13.09 -15.22 -5.83
CA ARG A 16 12.65 -16.13 -6.89
C ARG A 16 11.21 -15.81 -7.27
N GLY A 17 10.84 -16.11 -8.51
CA GLY A 17 9.52 -15.92 -9.04
C GLY A 17 9.37 -14.60 -9.78
N ARG A 18 8.16 -14.10 -9.85
CA ARG A 18 7.85 -12.88 -10.62
C ARG A 18 8.15 -11.65 -9.78
N LEU A 19 8.97 -10.76 -10.37
CA LEU A 19 9.34 -9.49 -9.74
C LEU A 19 8.63 -8.33 -10.44
N VAL A 20 8.37 -7.26 -9.70
CA VAL A 20 7.74 -6.05 -10.29
C VAL A 20 8.57 -5.49 -11.43
N TYR A 21 9.90 -5.66 -11.38
CA TYR A 21 10.80 -5.23 -12.45
C TYR A 21 10.56 -5.96 -13.78
N ASP A 22 10.00 -7.16 -13.74
CA ASP A 22 9.65 -7.92 -14.93
C ASP A 22 8.52 -7.28 -15.74
N LEU A 23 7.75 -6.39 -15.12
CA LEU A 23 6.67 -5.65 -15.76
C LEU A 23 7.16 -4.39 -16.48
N LEU A 24 8.42 -4.02 -16.29
CA LEU A 24 9.01 -2.81 -16.86
C LEU A 24 9.84 -3.17 -18.10
N PRO A 25 9.89 -2.27 -19.11
CA PRO A 25 10.82 -2.48 -20.21
C PRO A 25 12.27 -2.39 -19.73
N PRO A 26 13.25 -3.00 -20.45
CA PRO A 26 14.64 -3.03 -19.99
C PRO A 26 15.24 -1.67 -19.68
N ARG A 27 14.86 -0.61 -20.39
CA ARG A 27 15.36 0.74 -20.17
C ARG A 27 15.06 1.25 -18.74
N TRP A 28 14.00 0.77 -18.11
CA TRP A 28 13.65 1.14 -16.73
C TRP A 28 14.15 0.12 -15.73
N ALA A 29 14.07 -1.18 -16.09
CA ALA A 29 14.46 -2.26 -15.19
C ALA A 29 15.98 -2.32 -14.96
N LEU A 30 16.77 -1.95 -15.97
CA LEU A 30 18.24 -2.05 -15.95
C LEU A 30 18.96 -0.72 -15.88
N ARG A 31 18.25 0.37 -15.62
CA ARG A 31 18.88 1.70 -15.61
C ARG A 31 19.83 1.91 -14.43
N SER A 32 20.75 2.86 -14.59
CA SER A 32 21.66 3.31 -13.55
C SER A 32 21.52 4.83 -13.37
N PRO A 33 21.23 5.36 -12.18
CA PRO A 33 20.91 4.59 -10.96
C PRO A 33 19.64 3.77 -11.12
N ALA A 34 19.56 2.66 -10.39
CA ALA A 34 18.42 1.75 -10.47
C ALA A 34 17.15 2.39 -9.91
N LEU A 35 16.00 2.01 -10.47
CA LEU A 35 14.70 2.33 -9.87
C LEU A 35 14.53 1.52 -8.58
N SER A 36 14.11 2.19 -7.51
CA SER A 36 13.74 1.56 -6.24
C SER A 36 12.25 1.64 -6.04
N THR A 37 11.68 0.63 -5.42
CA THR A 37 10.28 0.69 -4.97
C THR A 37 10.17 1.66 -3.80
N VAL A 38 9.13 2.48 -3.81
CA VAL A 38 8.83 3.41 -2.72
C VAL A 38 7.95 2.67 -1.73
N GLY A 39 8.57 2.11 -0.69
CA GLY A 39 7.93 1.14 0.16
C GLY A 39 7.70 -0.17 -0.58
N ARG A 40 6.83 -1.01 -0.02
CA ARG A 40 6.58 -2.33 -0.58
C ARG A 40 5.10 -2.67 -0.50
N LEU A 41 4.63 -3.42 -1.47
CA LEU A 41 3.39 -4.17 -1.38
C LEU A 41 3.75 -5.64 -1.28
N ASP A 42 3.01 -6.38 -0.47
CA ASP A 42 3.19 -7.82 -0.36
C ASP A 42 2.91 -8.50 -1.71
N ARG A 43 3.48 -9.68 -1.90
CA ARG A 43 3.31 -10.43 -3.13
C ARG A 43 1.84 -10.54 -3.55
N GLU A 44 0.95 -10.85 -2.60
CA GLU A 44 -0.47 -11.08 -2.86
C GLU A 44 -1.31 -9.80 -2.80
N THR A 45 -0.69 -8.65 -2.55
CA THR A 45 -1.36 -7.35 -2.55
C THR A 45 -1.19 -6.70 -3.91
N SER A 46 -2.29 -6.24 -4.48
CA SER A 46 -2.28 -5.49 -5.74
C SER A 46 -2.38 -3.99 -5.49
N GLY A 47 -2.12 -3.21 -6.52
CA GLY A 47 -2.42 -1.80 -6.51
C GLY A 47 -1.26 -0.87 -6.82
N LEU A 48 -1.39 0.35 -6.35
CA LEU A 48 -0.48 1.45 -6.64
C LEU A 48 0.87 1.23 -5.95
N LEU A 49 1.91 1.11 -6.76
CA LEU A 49 3.30 1.04 -6.32
C LEU A 49 4.09 2.16 -7.00
N LEU A 50 4.77 2.96 -6.21
CA LEU A 50 5.65 4.01 -6.73
C LEU A 50 7.06 3.48 -6.86
N MET A 51 7.78 3.95 -7.88
CA MET A 51 9.18 3.63 -8.10
C MET A 51 9.92 4.91 -8.52
N THR A 52 11.12 5.10 -7.99
CA THR A 52 11.94 6.27 -8.29
C THR A 52 13.43 5.96 -8.19
N ASP A 53 14.25 6.72 -8.90
CA ASP A 53 15.71 6.74 -8.72
C ASP A 53 16.16 7.93 -7.88
N ASP A 54 15.24 8.78 -7.45
CA ASP A 54 15.51 9.95 -6.61
C ASP A 54 15.40 9.57 -5.14
N GLY A 55 16.54 9.40 -4.47
CA GLY A 55 16.60 9.01 -3.06
C GLY A 55 15.98 10.04 -2.12
N GLN A 56 16.02 11.33 -2.47
CA GLN A 56 15.39 12.37 -1.64
C GLN A 56 13.88 12.28 -1.71
N LEU A 57 13.31 12.08 -2.88
CA LEU A 57 11.88 11.87 -3.04
C LEU A 57 11.42 10.60 -2.35
N LEU A 58 12.17 9.50 -2.52
CA LEU A 58 11.91 8.25 -1.83
C LEU A 58 11.80 8.47 -0.32
N HIS A 59 12.82 9.10 0.27
CA HIS A 59 12.87 9.36 1.70
C HIS A 59 11.71 10.25 2.15
N ARG A 60 11.37 11.27 1.39
CA ARG A 60 10.26 12.18 1.69
C ARG A 60 8.92 11.44 1.73
N ILE A 61 8.73 10.47 0.85
CA ILE A 61 7.47 9.72 0.77
C ILE A 61 7.37 8.70 1.92
N ILE A 62 8.45 7.94 2.19
CA ILE A 62 8.40 6.85 3.17
C ILE A 62 8.63 7.32 4.61
N SER A 63 9.08 8.56 4.82
CA SER A 63 9.33 9.08 6.16
C SER A 63 8.05 9.04 7.01
N PRO A 64 8.15 8.58 8.28
CA PRO A 64 7.00 8.63 9.20
C PRO A 64 6.43 10.04 9.39
N LYS A 65 7.26 11.07 9.17
CA LYS A 65 6.85 12.48 9.29
C LYS A 65 5.94 12.93 8.15
N SER A 66 5.92 12.21 7.03
CA SER A 66 5.09 12.59 5.88
C SER A 66 3.61 12.45 6.16
N ASN A 67 3.23 11.51 7.02
CA ASN A 67 1.83 11.18 7.34
C ASN A 67 0.98 10.90 6.10
N LEU A 68 1.59 10.41 5.03
CA LEU A 68 0.86 10.07 3.82
C LEU A 68 -0.08 8.91 4.08
N ALA A 69 -1.36 9.11 3.84
CA ALA A 69 -2.35 8.08 3.97
C ALA A 69 -2.21 7.08 2.83
N LYS A 70 -2.27 5.80 3.17
CA LYS A 70 -2.34 4.70 2.20
C LYS A 70 -3.71 4.08 2.33
N THR A 71 -4.47 4.07 1.26
CA THR A 71 -5.83 3.57 1.25
C THR A 71 -5.86 2.18 0.64
N TYR A 72 -6.43 1.24 1.39
CA TYR A 72 -6.54 -0.16 0.99
C TYR A 72 -8.01 -0.57 0.88
N GLU A 73 -8.32 -1.39 -0.11
CA GLU A 73 -9.59 -2.07 -0.23
C GLU A 73 -9.38 -3.54 0.13
N ALA A 74 -10.08 -4.02 1.15
CA ALA A 74 -9.95 -5.37 1.65
C ALA A 74 -11.23 -6.17 1.37
N THR A 75 -11.05 -7.38 0.85
CA THR A 75 -12.09 -8.40 0.77
C THR A 75 -11.88 -9.36 1.92
N LEU A 76 -12.92 -9.56 2.74
CA LEU A 76 -12.85 -10.27 4.00
C LEU A 76 -13.53 -11.63 3.93
N ALA A 77 -13.01 -12.58 4.71
CA ALA A 77 -13.56 -13.94 4.81
C ALA A 77 -14.85 -13.96 5.62
N HIS A 78 -14.97 -13.10 6.62
CA HIS A 78 -16.10 -13.06 7.55
C HIS A 78 -16.74 -11.69 7.58
N PRO A 79 -18.05 -11.58 7.83
CA PRO A 79 -18.71 -10.29 7.94
C PRO A 79 -18.15 -9.44 9.07
N LEU A 80 -18.07 -8.13 8.84
CA LEU A 80 -17.70 -7.15 9.85
C LEU A 80 -18.79 -7.10 10.93
N ARG A 81 -18.33 -6.94 12.20
CA ARG A 81 -19.26 -6.92 13.35
C ARG A 81 -19.81 -5.52 13.63
N GLY A 82 -19.07 -4.47 13.23
CA GLY A 82 -19.47 -3.09 13.42
C GLY A 82 -18.62 -2.32 14.44
N ASP A 83 -17.83 -3.00 15.26
CA ASP A 83 -16.95 -2.37 16.27
C ASP A 83 -15.52 -2.15 15.79
N GLU A 84 -15.15 -2.67 14.65
CA GLU A 84 -13.78 -2.60 14.12
C GLU A 84 -13.37 -1.16 13.82
N ALA A 85 -14.27 -0.35 13.27
CA ALA A 85 -13.97 1.03 12.92
C ALA A 85 -13.54 1.85 14.15
N ALA A 86 -14.25 1.71 15.25
CA ALA A 86 -13.93 2.41 16.50
C ALA A 86 -12.58 1.93 17.07
N LEU A 87 -12.31 0.64 17.04
CA LEU A 87 -11.04 0.10 17.51
C LEU A 87 -9.86 0.60 16.69
N PHE A 88 -9.98 0.58 15.36
CA PHE A 88 -8.90 1.04 14.48
C PHE A 88 -8.66 2.55 14.60
N ALA A 89 -9.71 3.33 14.86
CA ALA A 89 -9.61 4.77 15.06
C ALA A 89 -9.05 5.15 16.44
N SER A 90 -9.04 4.23 17.39
CA SER A 90 -8.68 4.53 18.79
C SER A 90 -7.21 4.85 19.00
N GLY A 91 -6.32 4.36 18.14
CA GLY A 91 -4.88 4.46 18.35
C GLY A 91 -4.35 3.61 19.50
N SER A 92 -5.16 2.65 19.97
CA SER A 92 -4.80 1.79 21.11
C SER A 92 -4.54 0.34 20.72
N LEU A 93 -4.79 -0.03 19.47
CA LEU A 93 -4.59 -1.42 19.03
C LEU A 93 -3.11 -1.79 19.04
N MET A 94 -2.77 -2.85 19.75
CA MET A 94 -1.42 -3.40 19.81
C MET A 94 -1.40 -4.73 19.07
N LEU A 95 -0.59 -4.79 18.01
CA LEU A 95 -0.39 -6.06 17.30
C LEU A 95 0.63 -6.93 18.04
N GLU A 96 0.49 -8.24 17.87
CA GLU A 96 1.45 -9.20 18.40
C GLU A 96 2.86 -8.90 17.85
N SER A 97 3.86 -9.01 18.70
CA SER A 97 5.27 -8.71 18.42
C SER A 97 5.59 -7.22 18.24
N GLU A 98 4.63 -6.32 18.37
CA GLU A 98 4.88 -4.89 18.33
C GLU A 98 5.06 -4.33 19.74
N THR A 99 5.82 -3.25 19.86
CA THR A 99 6.12 -2.59 21.14
C THR A 99 5.34 -1.29 21.33
N THR A 100 4.74 -0.77 20.29
CA THR A 100 3.93 0.44 20.33
C THR A 100 2.57 0.20 19.68
N PRO A 101 1.51 0.87 20.15
CA PRO A 101 0.21 0.74 19.50
C PRO A 101 0.23 1.30 18.08
N LEU A 102 -0.69 0.84 17.28
CA LEU A 102 -0.88 1.36 15.93
C LEU A 102 -1.42 2.78 15.98
N ARG A 103 -1.03 3.59 15.01
CA ARG A 103 -1.64 4.90 14.81
C ARG A 103 -3.12 4.74 14.48
N PRO A 104 -3.96 5.73 14.82
CA PRO A 104 -5.37 5.69 14.40
C PRO A 104 -5.50 5.48 12.90
N ALA A 105 -6.42 4.62 12.52
CA ALA A 105 -6.72 4.29 11.14
C ALA A 105 -8.20 4.50 10.86
N ALA A 106 -8.54 4.94 9.64
CA ALA A 106 -9.90 5.19 9.23
C ALA A 106 -10.45 3.98 8.46
N LEU A 107 -11.49 3.35 8.99
CA LEU A 107 -12.16 2.23 8.35
C LEU A 107 -13.53 2.67 7.84
N GLU A 108 -13.77 2.48 6.54
CA GLU A 108 -15.06 2.65 5.90
C GLU A 108 -15.61 1.28 5.53
N ILE A 109 -16.79 0.95 6.01
CA ILE A 109 -17.48 -0.29 5.69
C ILE A 109 -18.27 -0.09 4.40
N ILE A 110 -17.89 -0.81 3.34
CA ILE A 110 -18.56 -0.74 2.04
C ILE A 110 -19.73 -1.69 2.04
N ASP A 111 -19.51 -2.92 2.48
CA ASP A 111 -20.52 -3.94 2.73
C ASP A 111 -19.98 -4.92 3.77
N PRO A 112 -20.76 -5.95 4.20
CA PRO A 112 -20.27 -6.84 5.27
C PRO A 112 -18.94 -7.53 5.02
N LEU A 113 -18.56 -7.74 3.74
CA LEU A 113 -17.31 -8.44 3.37
C LEU A 113 -16.29 -7.53 2.71
N HIS A 114 -16.56 -6.25 2.55
CA HIS A 114 -15.67 -5.31 1.90
C HIS A 114 -15.49 -4.04 2.73
N ALA A 115 -14.25 -3.65 2.92
CA ALA A 115 -13.90 -2.47 3.69
C ALA A 115 -12.80 -1.67 3.01
N ARG A 116 -12.80 -0.36 3.26
CA ARG A 116 -11.72 0.53 2.86
C ARG A 116 -11.02 1.04 4.11
N LEU A 117 -9.71 0.81 4.19
CA LEU A 117 -8.91 1.17 5.35
C LEU A 117 -7.80 2.12 4.92
N SER A 118 -7.69 3.25 5.61
CA SER A 118 -6.60 4.22 5.41
C SER A 118 -5.69 4.24 6.63
N ILE A 119 -4.39 4.04 6.39
CA ILE A 119 -3.35 4.05 7.43
C ILE A 119 -2.26 5.05 7.06
N THR A 120 -1.59 5.60 8.06
CA THR A 120 -0.49 6.57 7.88
C THR A 120 0.87 5.99 8.26
N GLU A 121 0.96 4.70 8.42
CA GLU A 121 2.18 3.97 8.72
C GLU A 121 2.26 2.72 7.85
N GLY A 122 3.33 1.94 7.96
CA GLY A 122 3.51 0.78 7.11
C GLY A 122 4.26 -0.33 7.82
N ARG A 123 3.68 -0.87 8.90
CA ARG A 123 4.28 -2.01 9.60
C ARG A 123 4.10 -3.29 8.79
N TYR A 124 4.94 -4.27 9.07
CA TYR A 124 4.94 -5.56 8.39
C TYR A 124 3.53 -6.18 8.36
N HIS A 125 3.00 -6.43 7.18
CA HIS A 125 1.67 -7.02 6.93
C HIS A 125 0.56 -6.34 7.75
N GLN A 126 0.65 -5.02 7.93
CA GLN A 126 -0.19 -4.31 8.90
C GLN A 126 -1.68 -4.50 8.68
N VAL A 127 -2.18 -4.27 7.46
CA VAL A 127 -3.63 -4.36 7.21
C VAL A 127 -4.14 -5.77 7.47
N ARG A 128 -3.42 -6.79 6.99
CA ARG A 128 -3.79 -8.20 7.23
C ARG A 128 -3.80 -8.54 8.71
N ARG A 129 -2.81 -8.05 9.45
CA ARG A 129 -2.69 -8.29 10.90
C ARG A 129 -3.76 -7.54 11.69
N MET A 130 -4.16 -6.36 11.25
CA MET A 130 -5.24 -5.60 11.89
C MET A 130 -6.55 -6.37 11.83
N PHE A 131 -6.92 -6.89 10.66
CA PHE A 131 -8.13 -7.68 10.52
C PHE A 131 -8.01 -9.02 11.26
N ALA A 132 -6.84 -9.66 11.27
CA ALA A 132 -6.61 -10.86 12.07
C ALA A 132 -6.83 -10.61 13.56
N ALA A 133 -6.41 -9.45 14.06
CA ALA A 133 -6.56 -9.07 15.46
C ALA A 133 -8.03 -8.96 15.90
N VAL A 134 -8.94 -8.71 14.98
CA VAL A 134 -10.38 -8.68 15.25
C VAL A 134 -11.10 -9.98 14.82
N GLY A 135 -10.34 -11.04 14.59
CA GLY A 135 -10.90 -12.36 14.28
C GLY A 135 -11.34 -12.54 12.85
N ASN A 136 -10.85 -11.70 11.93
CA ASN A 136 -11.17 -11.80 10.51
C ASN A 136 -9.95 -12.23 9.69
N HIS A 137 -10.15 -12.44 8.40
CA HIS A 137 -9.08 -12.79 7.48
C HIS A 137 -9.26 -12.02 6.17
N VAL A 138 -8.17 -11.43 5.67
CA VAL A 138 -8.16 -10.72 4.40
C VAL A 138 -7.91 -11.71 3.27
N GLU A 139 -8.89 -11.88 2.40
CA GLU A 139 -8.79 -12.78 1.24
C GLU A 139 -8.14 -12.12 0.04
N ALA A 140 -8.40 -10.82 -0.15
CA ALA A 140 -7.77 -10.02 -1.19
C ALA A 140 -7.52 -8.61 -0.68
N LEU A 141 -6.40 -8.03 -1.07
CA LEU A 141 -6.01 -6.69 -0.64
C LEU A 141 -5.50 -5.89 -1.84
N HIS A 142 -6.01 -4.68 -1.99
CA HIS A 142 -5.69 -3.79 -3.09
C HIS A 142 -5.46 -2.39 -2.58
N ARG A 143 -4.39 -1.72 -3.04
CA ARG A 143 -4.09 -0.33 -2.67
C ARG A 143 -4.35 0.60 -3.85
N PRO A 144 -5.52 1.24 -3.94
CA PRO A 144 -5.83 2.13 -5.05
C PRO A 144 -5.23 3.52 -4.95
N GLN A 145 -4.78 3.93 -3.75
CA GLN A 145 -4.40 5.32 -3.52
C GLN A 145 -3.31 5.46 -2.46
N VAL A 146 -2.38 6.38 -2.71
CA VAL A 146 -1.36 6.84 -1.75
C VAL A 146 -1.43 8.37 -1.73
N GLY A 147 -1.65 8.97 -0.54
CA GLY A 147 -1.91 10.39 -0.44
C GLY A 147 -3.12 10.77 -1.28
N GLY A 148 -3.02 11.83 -2.06
CA GLY A 148 -4.06 12.21 -3.02
C GLY A 148 -3.90 11.61 -4.41
N LEU A 149 -2.89 10.74 -4.62
CA LEU A 149 -2.63 10.12 -5.92
C LEU A 149 -3.30 8.76 -6.01
N GLY A 150 -4.19 8.58 -6.98
CA GLY A 150 -4.88 7.33 -7.26
C GLY A 150 -4.40 6.67 -8.55
N LEU A 151 -4.72 5.38 -8.70
CA LEU A 151 -4.43 4.62 -9.92
C LEU A 151 -5.20 5.14 -11.14
N GLY A 152 -6.39 5.71 -10.91
CA GLY A 152 -7.25 6.09 -12.02
C GLY A 152 -7.63 4.86 -12.84
N ASP A 153 -7.53 4.99 -14.16
CA ASP A 153 -7.84 3.93 -15.12
C ASP A 153 -6.59 3.16 -15.60
N LEU A 154 -5.47 3.29 -14.89
CA LEU A 154 -4.25 2.52 -15.19
C LEU A 154 -4.52 1.03 -14.95
N ALA A 155 -4.44 0.22 -16.01
CA ALA A 155 -4.75 -1.20 -15.94
C ALA A 155 -3.67 -1.98 -15.17
N ALA A 156 -4.06 -3.14 -14.61
CA ALA A 156 -3.14 -4.02 -13.91
C ALA A 156 -1.96 -4.41 -14.80
N GLY A 157 -0.76 -4.35 -14.24
CA GLY A 157 0.48 -4.63 -14.97
C GLY A 157 1.00 -3.46 -15.79
N GLN A 158 0.25 -2.39 -15.91
CA GLN A 158 0.66 -1.19 -16.64
C GLN A 158 1.36 -0.19 -15.72
N TRP A 159 2.14 0.69 -16.32
CA TRP A 159 2.85 1.74 -15.60
C TRP A 159 2.77 3.03 -16.38
N ARG A 160 2.98 4.17 -15.71
CA ARG A 160 3.14 5.46 -16.34
C ARG A 160 4.13 6.33 -15.57
N LEU A 161 4.71 7.28 -16.26
CA LEU A 161 5.54 8.30 -15.62
C LEU A 161 4.63 9.31 -14.92
N LEU A 162 5.10 9.80 -13.77
CA LEU A 162 4.42 10.84 -13.01
C LEU A 162 4.98 12.21 -13.39
N ASP A 163 4.10 13.18 -13.49
CA ASP A 163 4.46 14.58 -13.71
C ASP A 163 4.44 15.39 -12.40
N VAL A 164 4.69 16.69 -12.50
CA VAL A 164 4.71 17.58 -11.32
C VAL A 164 3.36 17.61 -10.62
N ASP A 165 2.27 17.59 -11.37
CA ASP A 165 0.92 17.62 -10.81
C ASP A 165 0.60 16.33 -10.05
N ASP A 166 1.06 15.19 -10.55
CA ASP A 166 0.94 13.91 -9.85
C ASP A 166 1.67 13.94 -8.50
N ILE A 167 2.90 14.48 -8.49
CA ILE A 167 3.68 14.60 -7.25
C ILE A 167 2.98 15.54 -6.27
N ALA A 168 2.41 16.62 -6.76
CA ALA A 168 1.64 17.54 -5.91
C ALA A 168 0.43 16.84 -5.30
N ARG A 169 -0.30 16.03 -6.07
CA ARG A 169 -1.43 15.24 -5.56
C ARG A 169 -0.99 14.21 -4.52
N LEU A 170 0.17 13.60 -4.73
CA LEU A 170 0.71 12.62 -3.78
C LEU A 170 0.83 13.22 -2.38
N PHE A 171 1.28 14.46 -2.27
CA PHE A 171 1.46 15.15 -1.00
C PHE A 171 0.24 15.98 -0.56
N ALA A 172 -0.81 16.00 -1.34
CA ALA A 172 -2.06 16.66 -0.96
C ALA A 172 -2.77 15.83 0.13
N ALA A 173 -3.30 16.52 1.10
CA ALA A 173 -4.01 15.89 2.21
C ALA A 173 -5.40 15.39 1.76
#